data_a0382da81b96d264c567cb0ddecf7f85
#
_entry.id   a0382da81b96d264c567cb0ddecf7f85
#
_cell.length_a   1.000
_cell.length_b   1.000
_cell.length_c   1.000
_cell.angle_alpha   90.00
_cell.angle_beta   90.00
_cell.angle_gamma   90.00
#
_symmetry.space_group_name_H-M   'P 1'
#
loop_
_entity.id
_entity.type
_entity.pdbx_description
1 polymer ?
#
loop_
_entity_poly.entity_id
_entity_poly.type
_entity_poly.pdbx_seq_one_letter_code
_entity_poly.pdbx_strand_id
1 'polypeptide(L)'
;MSFHGKIEKTMEAESVGLLSHMIQTALDRARVDDGFDIVMFLGIDGRMFSSSVPDSLDSRQYELLNVVKENLPQICSQLAKKNLTLSIQSYETSYIVITGVGDKAFLVFLTTSGLDVANLGPITKKVLNSALVVRHVMELRPLTLEATKDYDDEVAAELRKLSRLLFVEKFDTTRQYRKNTEVHNYLREELGKVLEKGLLDEVVTMAYNEVGTSSVYMTDRQWRTLIDIILEEVRKLCGDVVVDRCSKKWLPDVERLLRSFV
;
A
#
# COMPACT_ATOMS: atom_id res chain seq x y z
N MET A 1 -4.15 -13.07 -29.81
CA MET A 1 -4.77 -12.32 -28.70
C MET A 1 -5.21 -10.96 -29.23
N SER A 2 -6.46 -10.58 -29.02
CA SER A 2 -7.06 -9.37 -29.61
C SER A 2 -6.51 -8.12 -28.91
N PHE A 3 -6.29 -7.05 -29.69
CA PHE A 3 -5.87 -5.72 -29.23
C PHE A 3 -6.78 -5.17 -28.07
N HIS A 4 -8.06 -5.52 -28.07
CA HIS A 4 -9.02 -5.19 -27.02
C HIS A 4 -8.67 -5.82 -25.65
N GLY A 5 -8.27 -7.07 -25.60
CA GLY A 5 -7.91 -7.74 -24.35
C GLY A 5 -6.61 -7.21 -23.70
N LYS A 6 -5.76 -6.55 -24.49
CA LYS A 6 -4.52 -5.94 -24.00
C LYS A 6 -4.80 -4.56 -23.35
N ILE A 7 -5.75 -3.81 -23.92
CA ILE A 7 -6.19 -2.50 -23.37
C ILE A 7 -6.97 -2.69 -22.07
N GLU A 8 -7.89 -3.66 -22.01
CA GLU A 8 -8.64 -3.97 -20.78
C GLU A 8 -7.71 -4.36 -19.63
N LYS A 9 -6.73 -5.25 -19.85
CA LYS A 9 -5.76 -5.65 -18.82
C LYS A 9 -4.90 -4.49 -18.32
N THR A 10 -4.52 -3.56 -19.18
CA THR A 10 -3.73 -2.38 -18.79
C THR A 10 -4.57 -1.42 -17.95
N MET A 11 -5.83 -1.18 -18.33
CA MET A 11 -6.77 -0.36 -17.56
C MET A 11 -7.11 -0.99 -16.20
N GLU A 12 -7.21 -2.31 -16.14
CA GLU A 12 -7.44 -3.05 -14.89
C GLU A 12 -6.25 -2.94 -13.93
N ALA A 13 -5.02 -3.08 -14.44
CA ALA A 13 -3.80 -2.93 -13.66
C ALA A 13 -3.62 -1.47 -13.15
N GLU A 14 -3.93 -0.47 -13.96
CA GLU A 14 -3.93 0.93 -13.54
C GLU A 14 -4.97 1.22 -12.45
N SER A 15 -6.16 0.65 -12.58
CA SER A 15 -7.22 0.76 -11.59
C SER A 15 -6.83 0.15 -10.24
N VAL A 16 -6.23 -1.05 -10.26
CA VAL A 16 -5.72 -1.72 -9.04
C VAL A 16 -4.59 -0.93 -8.41
N GLY A 17 -3.68 -0.40 -9.22
CA GLY A 17 -2.58 0.44 -8.74
C GLY A 17 -3.06 1.72 -8.07
N LEU A 18 -4.07 2.36 -8.63
CA LEU A 18 -4.71 3.54 -8.03
C LEU A 18 -5.30 3.22 -6.66
N LEU A 19 -6.07 2.13 -6.55
CA LEU A 19 -6.64 1.69 -5.28
C LEU A 19 -5.59 1.40 -4.23
N SER A 20 -4.54 0.65 -4.59
CA SER A 20 -3.41 0.38 -3.70
C SER A 20 -2.77 1.67 -3.19
N HIS A 21 -2.57 2.65 -4.06
CA HIS A 21 -2.02 3.95 -3.68
C HIS A 21 -2.96 4.71 -2.73
N MET A 22 -4.26 4.71 -2.99
CA MET A 22 -5.26 5.34 -2.12
C MET A 22 -5.27 4.71 -0.73
N ILE A 23 -5.27 3.39 -0.65
CA ILE A 23 -5.21 2.66 0.61
C ILE A 23 -3.90 2.99 1.33
N GLN A 24 -2.75 2.92 0.65
CA GLN A 24 -1.47 3.23 1.25
C GLN A 24 -1.44 4.66 1.82
N THR A 25 -1.95 5.63 1.06
CA THR A 25 -2.06 7.03 1.51
C THR A 25 -2.91 7.15 2.77
N ALA A 26 -4.04 6.42 2.83
CA ALA A 26 -4.91 6.42 4.02
C ALA A 26 -4.21 5.81 5.24
N LEU A 27 -3.45 4.71 5.06
CA LEU A 27 -2.69 4.10 6.15
C LEU A 27 -1.54 4.99 6.63
N ASP A 28 -0.81 5.64 5.72
CA ASP A 28 0.30 6.54 6.05
C ASP A 28 -0.19 7.75 6.84
N ARG A 29 -1.36 8.26 6.51
CA ARG A 29 -1.99 9.35 7.27
C ARG A 29 -2.44 8.90 8.65
N ALA A 30 -3.11 7.76 8.75
CA ALA A 30 -3.47 7.19 10.04
C ALA A 30 -2.24 6.99 10.94
N ARG A 31 -1.11 6.57 10.36
CA ARG A 31 0.14 6.43 11.10
C ARG A 31 0.71 7.80 11.51
N VAL A 32 0.90 8.72 10.59
CA VAL A 32 1.63 9.98 10.83
C VAL A 32 0.76 11.03 11.50
N ASP A 33 -0.44 11.28 10.96
CA ASP A 33 -1.31 12.37 11.42
C ASP A 33 -2.09 11.99 12.68
N ASP A 34 -2.50 10.71 12.79
CA ASP A 34 -3.26 10.20 13.93
C ASP A 34 -2.40 9.67 15.07
N GLY A 35 -1.09 9.49 14.84
CA GLY A 35 -0.11 9.15 15.86
C GLY A 35 -0.08 7.67 16.21
N PHE A 36 -0.37 6.77 15.28
CA PHE A 36 -0.12 5.34 15.43
C PHE A 36 1.30 4.99 14.96
N ASP A 37 1.92 4.00 15.60
CA ASP A 37 3.27 3.55 15.21
C ASP A 37 3.23 2.68 13.96
N ILE A 38 2.24 1.78 13.89
CA ILE A 38 2.06 0.84 12.77
C ILE A 38 0.57 0.75 12.43
N VAL A 39 0.25 0.77 11.16
CA VAL A 39 -1.09 0.52 10.65
C VAL A 39 -1.04 -0.55 9.57
N MET A 40 -1.88 -1.57 9.70
CA MET A 40 -1.93 -2.69 8.75
C MET A 40 -3.35 -2.89 8.23
N PHE A 41 -3.46 -3.20 6.94
CA PHE A 41 -4.70 -3.56 6.28
C PHE A 41 -4.64 -5.03 5.84
N LEU A 42 -5.52 -5.85 6.37
CA LEU A 42 -5.53 -7.30 6.20
C LEU A 42 -6.89 -7.79 5.72
N GLY A 43 -6.87 -8.90 4.97
CA GLY A 43 -8.07 -9.67 4.66
C GLY A 43 -8.47 -10.57 5.84
N ILE A 44 -9.74 -10.97 5.88
CA ILE A 44 -10.24 -11.96 6.86
C ILE A 44 -9.60 -13.34 6.72
N ASP A 45 -8.88 -13.58 5.62
CA ASP A 45 -8.03 -14.75 5.39
C ASP A 45 -6.60 -14.61 5.97
N GLY A 46 -6.32 -13.49 6.64
CA GLY A 46 -5.04 -13.18 7.28
C GLY A 46 -3.97 -12.65 6.33
N ARG A 47 -4.25 -12.50 5.03
CA ARG A 47 -3.31 -11.91 4.08
C ARG A 47 -3.20 -10.41 4.27
N MET A 48 -1.98 -9.89 4.28
CA MET A 48 -1.71 -8.45 4.34
C MET A 48 -1.82 -7.85 2.93
N PHE A 49 -2.70 -6.86 2.77
CA PHE A 49 -2.84 -6.12 1.52
C PHE A 49 -1.93 -4.89 1.47
N SER A 50 -1.82 -4.18 2.59
CA SER A 50 -0.99 -2.99 2.70
C SER A 50 -0.62 -2.72 4.15
N SER A 51 0.46 -1.98 4.39
CA SER A 51 0.86 -1.57 5.73
C SER A 51 1.64 -0.25 5.69
N SER A 52 1.45 0.57 6.72
CA SER A 52 2.30 1.70 7.02
C SER A 52 3.10 1.39 8.27
N VAL A 53 4.41 1.29 8.11
CA VAL A 53 5.37 0.95 9.17
C VAL A 53 6.52 1.95 9.14
N PRO A 54 7.18 2.26 10.28
CA PRO A 54 8.40 3.06 10.28
C PRO A 54 9.55 2.30 9.61
N ASP A 55 10.59 3.03 9.21
CA ASP A 55 11.76 2.44 8.54
C ASP A 55 12.55 1.48 9.45
N SER A 56 12.49 1.69 10.76
CA SER A 56 13.04 0.80 11.77
C SER A 56 12.03 0.56 12.88
N LEU A 57 11.92 -0.69 13.30
CA LEU A 57 11.07 -1.09 14.42
C LEU A 57 11.91 -1.23 15.69
N ASP A 58 11.39 -0.73 16.81
CA ASP A 58 11.94 -1.00 18.13
C ASP A 58 11.45 -2.34 18.70
N SER A 59 12.02 -2.75 19.84
CA SER A 59 11.69 -4.03 20.47
C SER A 59 10.21 -4.14 20.85
N ARG A 60 9.59 -3.05 21.31
CA ARG A 60 8.18 -3.02 21.70
C ARG A 60 7.24 -3.16 20.53
N GLN A 61 7.57 -2.50 19.43
CA GLN A 61 6.83 -2.61 18.17
C GLN A 61 6.88 -4.07 17.62
N TYR A 62 8.05 -4.71 17.73
CA TYR A 62 8.17 -6.14 17.40
C TYR A 62 7.33 -7.04 18.30
N GLU A 63 7.32 -6.79 19.61
CA GLU A 63 6.48 -7.53 20.54
C GLU A 63 4.99 -7.41 20.20
N LEU A 64 4.50 -6.20 19.91
CA LEU A 64 3.12 -5.98 19.49
C LEU A 64 2.78 -6.69 18.19
N LEU A 65 3.66 -6.66 17.20
CA LEU A 65 3.48 -7.40 15.95
C LEU A 65 3.40 -8.91 16.18
N ASN A 66 4.20 -9.46 17.08
CA ASN A 66 4.12 -10.87 17.45
C ASN A 66 2.79 -11.21 18.12
N VAL A 67 2.31 -10.36 19.05
CA VAL A 67 0.99 -10.53 19.66
C VAL A 67 -0.12 -10.56 18.59
N VAL A 68 -0.09 -9.66 17.62
CA VAL A 68 -1.06 -9.68 16.51
C VAL A 68 -0.94 -10.96 15.71
N LYS A 69 0.28 -11.37 15.33
CA LYS A 69 0.54 -12.58 14.55
C LYS A 69 0.01 -13.84 15.23
N GLU A 70 0.24 -13.97 16.54
CA GLU A 70 -0.21 -15.13 17.32
C GLU A 70 -1.75 -15.19 17.42
N ASN A 71 -2.40 -14.02 17.53
CA ASN A 71 -3.85 -13.94 17.66
C ASN A 71 -4.58 -13.83 16.30
N LEU A 72 -3.86 -13.72 15.19
CA LEU A 72 -4.43 -13.50 13.86
C LEU A 72 -5.51 -14.52 13.47
N PRO A 73 -5.33 -15.86 13.68
CA PRO A 73 -6.37 -16.83 13.33
C PRO A 73 -7.67 -16.62 14.11
N GLN A 74 -7.59 -16.25 15.38
CA GLN A 74 -8.73 -15.96 16.23
C GLN A 74 -9.44 -14.67 15.79
N ILE A 75 -8.69 -13.62 15.50
CA ILE A 75 -9.20 -12.33 15.00
C ILE A 75 -9.96 -12.57 13.69
N CYS A 76 -9.35 -13.24 12.72
CA CYS A 76 -9.98 -13.58 11.45
C CYS A 76 -11.27 -14.38 11.63
N SER A 77 -11.28 -15.39 12.52
CA SER A 77 -12.47 -16.18 12.81
C SER A 77 -13.60 -15.34 13.42
N GLN A 78 -13.29 -14.42 14.32
CA GLN A 78 -14.30 -13.54 14.94
C GLN A 78 -14.88 -12.54 13.96
N LEU A 79 -14.04 -11.95 13.10
CA LEU A 79 -14.46 -11.04 12.05
C LEU A 79 -15.31 -11.74 10.99
N ALA A 80 -14.94 -12.94 10.56
CA ALA A 80 -15.69 -13.73 9.60
C ALA A 80 -17.10 -14.10 10.12
N LYS A 81 -17.24 -14.31 11.42
CA LYS A 81 -18.53 -14.56 12.09
C LYS A 81 -19.30 -13.28 12.42
N LYS A 82 -18.77 -12.10 12.08
CA LYS A 82 -19.34 -10.78 12.41
C LYS A 82 -19.52 -10.54 13.92
N ASN A 83 -18.75 -11.24 14.75
CA ASN A 83 -18.78 -11.09 16.20
C ASN A 83 -17.86 -9.99 16.71
N LEU A 84 -16.99 -9.47 15.84
CA LEU A 84 -16.03 -8.42 16.14
C LEU A 84 -16.19 -7.25 15.16
N THR A 85 -16.54 -6.08 15.68
CA THR A 85 -16.59 -4.83 14.91
C THR A 85 -15.41 -3.95 15.25
N LEU A 86 -15.12 -3.82 16.54
CA LEU A 86 -14.02 -3.04 17.10
C LEU A 86 -13.47 -3.75 18.33
N SER A 87 -12.16 -3.83 18.46
CA SER A 87 -11.47 -4.32 19.66
C SER A 87 -10.36 -3.36 20.02
N ILE A 88 -10.23 -3.02 21.29
CA ILE A 88 -9.13 -2.27 21.85
C ILE A 88 -8.53 -3.12 22.96
N GLN A 89 -7.24 -3.47 22.81
CA GLN A 89 -6.49 -4.28 23.74
C GLN A 89 -5.37 -3.40 24.32
N SER A 90 -5.46 -3.09 25.61
CA SER A 90 -4.48 -2.26 26.30
C SER A 90 -3.48 -3.13 27.04
N TYR A 91 -2.21 -2.75 26.93
CA TYR A 91 -1.07 -3.27 27.65
C TYR A 91 -0.46 -2.15 28.49
N GLU A 92 0.46 -2.42 29.40
CA GLU A 92 1.02 -1.41 30.32
C GLU A 92 1.50 -0.13 29.61
N THR A 93 2.18 -0.28 28.47
CA THR A 93 2.80 0.83 27.73
C THR A 93 2.36 0.94 26.28
N SER A 94 1.34 0.17 25.90
CA SER A 94 0.96 0.05 24.48
C SER A 94 -0.49 -0.40 24.33
N TYR A 95 -1.03 -0.26 23.13
CA TYR A 95 -2.34 -0.83 22.81
C TYR A 95 -2.44 -1.24 21.33
N ILE A 96 -3.36 -2.16 21.08
CA ILE A 96 -3.71 -2.66 19.76
C ILE A 96 -5.18 -2.34 19.53
N VAL A 97 -5.49 -1.74 18.39
CA VAL A 97 -6.89 -1.54 17.97
C VAL A 97 -7.13 -2.30 16.68
N ILE A 98 -8.24 -3.04 16.64
CA ILE A 98 -8.66 -3.83 15.48
C ILE A 98 -10.07 -3.40 15.11
N THR A 99 -10.29 -3.05 13.85
CA THR A 99 -11.62 -2.69 13.35
C THR A 99 -11.90 -3.31 11.99
N GLY A 100 -13.13 -3.80 11.79
CA GLY A 100 -13.58 -4.34 10.51
C GLY A 100 -13.70 -3.27 9.43
N VAL A 101 -13.38 -3.65 8.19
CA VAL A 101 -13.57 -2.83 6.98
C VAL A 101 -14.44 -3.62 6.02
N GLY A 102 -15.74 -3.37 6.08
CA GLY A 102 -16.71 -4.21 5.38
C GLY A 102 -16.71 -5.66 5.87
N ASP A 103 -17.05 -6.59 4.98
CA ASP A 103 -17.21 -8.01 5.32
C ASP A 103 -15.98 -8.87 5.04
N LYS A 104 -14.93 -8.31 4.42
CA LYS A 104 -13.81 -9.09 3.88
C LYS A 104 -12.43 -8.66 4.36
N ALA A 105 -12.35 -7.57 5.11
CA ALA A 105 -11.09 -7.00 5.53
C ALA A 105 -11.17 -6.31 6.89
N PHE A 106 -10.03 -5.98 7.46
CA PHE A 106 -9.91 -5.25 8.72
C PHE A 106 -8.61 -4.46 8.78
N LEU A 107 -8.60 -3.45 9.66
CA LEU A 107 -7.43 -2.66 10.01
C LEU A 107 -6.94 -3.03 11.39
N VAL A 108 -5.62 -3.02 11.56
CA VAL A 108 -4.94 -3.15 12.83
C VAL A 108 -4.06 -1.93 13.05
N PHE A 109 -4.23 -1.28 14.17
CA PHE A 109 -3.47 -0.12 14.60
C PHE A 109 -2.68 -0.49 15.85
N LEU A 110 -1.39 -0.22 15.85
CA LEU A 110 -0.49 -0.47 16.98
C LEU A 110 0.14 0.84 17.45
N THR A 111 0.28 0.97 18.75
CA THR A 111 1.05 2.06 19.33
C THR A 111 1.74 1.65 20.63
N THR A 112 2.94 2.15 20.82
CA THR A 112 3.74 2.00 22.04
C THR A 112 3.42 3.06 23.08
N SER A 113 2.54 4.02 22.77
CA SER A 113 2.01 4.97 23.75
C SER A 113 0.91 4.31 24.59
N GLY A 114 0.97 4.45 25.90
CA GLY A 114 -0.04 3.91 26.80
C GLY A 114 -1.45 4.46 26.52
N LEU A 115 -2.46 3.62 26.71
CA LEU A 115 -3.85 4.00 26.57
C LEU A 115 -4.35 4.69 27.85
N ASP A 116 -4.73 5.96 27.73
CA ASP A 116 -5.48 6.67 28.77
C ASP A 116 -6.99 6.59 28.46
N VAL A 117 -7.79 6.36 29.49
CA VAL A 117 -9.26 6.34 29.40
C VAL A 117 -9.80 7.65 28.79
N ALA A 118 -9.17 8.80 29.09
CA ALA A 118 -9.53 10.09 28.51
C ALA A 118 -9.34 10.15 26.98
N ASN A 119 -8.41 9.36 26.44
CA ASN A 119 -8.10 9.33 25.02
C ASN A 119 -8.89 8.26 24.23
N LEU A 120 -9.67 7.42 24.91
CA LEU A 120 -10.39 6.31 24.29
C LEU A 120 -11.36 6.78 23.21
N GLY A 121 -12.16 7.81 23.48
CA GLY A 121 -13.11 8.38 22.53
C GLY A 121 -12.41 8.95 21.28
N PRO A 122 -11.45 9.85 21.42
CA PRO A 122 -10.65 10.38 20.31
C PRO A 122 -9.98 9.28 19.47
N ILE A 123 -9.35 8.28 20.12
CA ILE A 123 -8.70 7.15 19.41
C ILE A 123 -9.73 6.34 18.62
N THR A 124 -10.86 6.00 19.25
CA THR A 124 -11.94 5.27 18.57
C THR A 124 -12.43 6.03 17.34
N LYS A 125 -12.63 7.34 17.45
CA LYS A 125 -13.05 8.18 16.32
C LYS A 125 -12.03 8.16 15.20
N LYS A 126 -10.75 8.33 15.46
CA LYS A 126 -9.66 8.28 14.47
C LYS A 126 -9.65 6.93 13.72
N VAL A 127 -9.71 5.83 14.48
CA VAL A 127 -9.73 4.47 13.94
C VAL A 127 -10.94 4.22 13.03
N LEU A 128 -12.15 4.61 13.49
CA LEU A 128 -13.36 4.46 12.70
C LEU A 128 -13.35 5.33 11.45
N ASN A 129 -12.84 6.56 11.53
CA ASN A 129 -12.68 7.42 10.36
C ASN A 129 -11.74 6.81 9.33
N SER A 130 -10.59 6.28 9.76
CA SER A 130 -9.66 5.58 8.87
C SER A 130 -10.31 4.35 8.22
N ALA A 131 -11.08 3.58 8.99
CA ALA A 131 -11.81 2.43 8.47
C ALA A 131 -12.87 2.83 7.42
N LEU A 132 -13.60 3.94 7.64
CA LEU A 132 -14.56 4.47 6.68
C LEU A 132 -13.88 4.94 5.38
N VAL A 133 -12.73 5.61 5.48
CA VAL A 133 -11.96 6.03 4.31
C VAL A 133 -11.50 4.82 3.49
N VAL A 134 -10.89 3.81 4.12
CA VAL A 134 -10.44 2.60 3.44
C VAL A 134 -11.63 1.84 2.83
N ARG A 135 -12.74 1.71 3.57
CA ARG A 135 -13.97 1.09 3.06
C ARG A 135 -14.49 1.79 1.81
N HIS A 136 -14.53 3.13 1.83
CA HIS A 136 -14.99 3.93 0.70
C HIS A 136 -14.12 3.69 -0.55
N VAL A 137 -12.81 3.64 -0.37
CA VAL A 137 -11.85 3.31 -1.45
C VAL A 137 -12.13 1.90 -2.00
N MET A 138 -12.32 0.91 -1.12
CA MET A 138 -12.58 -0.48 -1.54
C MET A 138 -13.88 -0.66 -2.31
N GLU A 139 -14.91 0.10 -1.96
CA GLU A 139 -16.21 0.03 -2.62
C GLU A 139 -16.23 0.75 -3.99
N LEU A 140 -15.09 1.30 -4.44
CA LEU A 140 -14.94 2.02 -5.71
C LEU A 140 -16.00 3.11 -5.93
N ARG A 141 -16.50 3.70 -4.88
CA ARG A 141 -17.48 4.77 -4.97
C ARG A 141 -16.83 6.02 -5.55
N PRO A 142 -17.51 6.73 -6.46
CA PRO A 142 -17.02 8.03 -6.93
C PRO A 142 -16.84 8.99 -5.74
N LEU A 143 -15.67 9.61 -5.61
CA LEU A 143 -15.37 10.60 -4.57
C LEU A 143 -16.01 11.96 -4.92
N THR A 144 -17.30 11.97 -5.18
CA THR A 144 -18.08 13.19 -5.48
C THR A 144 -18.53 13.89 -4.19
N LEU A 145 -18.86 15.16 -4.29
CA LEU A 145 -19.45 15.91 -3.17
C LEU A 145 -20.74 15.24 -2.63
N GLU A 146 -21.52 14.61 -3.50
CA GLU A 146 -22.71 13.86 -3.09
C GLU A 146 -22.38 12.59 -2.32
N ALA A 147 -21.35 11.85 -2.76
CA ALA A 147 -20.91 10.64 -2.08
C ALA A 147 -20.35 10.90 -0.67
N THR A 148 -19.92 12.12 -0.39
CA THR A 148 -19.40 12.51 0.94
C THR A 148 -20.45 13.11 1.88
N LYS A 149 -21.69 13.29 1.45
CA LYS A 149 -22.77 13.89 2.29
C LYS A 149 -23.17 13.01 3.48
N ASP A 150 -23.01 11.70 3.32
CA ASP A 150 -23.41 10.72 4.35
C ASP A 150 -22.32 10.51 5.43
N TYR A 151 -21.17 11.19 5.29
CA TYR A 151 -20.06 11.12 6.23
C TYR A 151 -20.02 12.38 7.11
N ASP A 152 -19.45 12.26 8.30
CA ASP A 152 -19.17 13.44 9.11
C ASP A 152 -18.15 14.37 8.42
N ASP A 153 -18.09 15.63 8.86
CA ASP A 153 -17.27 16.66 8.20
C ASP A 153 -15.78 16.30 8.16
N GLU A 154 -15.29 15.56 9.15
CA GLU A 154 -13.91 15.17 9.26
C GLU A 154 -13.56 14.08 8.23
N VAL A 155 -14.39 13.02 8.14
CA VAL A 155 -14.26 11.97 7.12
C VAL A 155 -14.47 12.54 5.72
N ALA A 156 -15.45 13.42 5.54
CA ALA A 156 -15.68 14.10 4.25
C ALA A 156 -14.48 14.97 3.84
N ALA A 157 -13.81 15.63 4.80
CA ALA A 157 -12.59 16.38 4.54
C ALA A 157 -11.42 15.47 4.12
N GLU A 158 -11.27 14.31 4.78
CA GLU A 158 -10.26 13.30 4.43
C GLU A 158 -10.48 12.74 3.03
N LEU A 159 -11.70 12.34 2.71
CA LEU A 159 -12.06 11.85 1.38
C LEU A 159 -11.82 12.90 0.30
N ARG A 160 -12.12 14.16 0.58
CA ARG A 160 -11.83 15.29 -0.34
C ARG A 160 -10.32 15.51 -0.52
N LYS A 161 -9.51 15.38 0.53
CA LYS A 161 -8.05 15.46 0.41
C LYS A 161 -7.50 14.31 -0.43
N LEU A 162 -7.96 13.08 -0.19
CA LEU A 162 -7.60 11.92 -1.01
C LEU A 162 -8.01 12.11 -2.46
N SER A 163 -9.23 12.58 -2.70
CA SER A 163 -9.71 12.91 -4.04
C SER A 163 -8.82 13.95 -4.74
N ARG A 164 -8.45 15.03 -4.04
CA ARG A 164 -7.54 16.04 -4.59
C ARG A 164 -6.16 15.50 -4.92
N LEU A 165 -5.63 14.59 -4.09
CA LEU A 165 -4.32 13.97 -4.35
C LEU A 165 -4.35 13.04 -5.57
N LEU A 166 -5.48 12.42 -5.87
CA LEU A 166 -5.58 11.30 -6.80
C LEU A 166 -6.28 11.61 -8.11
N PHE A 167 -7.23 12.56 -8.12
CA PHE A 167 -8.11 12.82 -9.26
C PHE A 167 -8.01 14.23 -9.84
N VAL A 168 -7.30 15.14 -9.21
CA VAL A 168 -7.20 16.52 -9.70
C VAL A 168 -5.86 16.75 -10.35
N GLU A 169 -5.92 17.13 -11.60
CA GLU A 169 -5.03 17.97 -12.44
C GLU A 169 -3.52 18.05 -12.12
N LYS A 170 -3.03 17.45 -11.04
CA LYS A 170 -1.63 17.60 -10.57
C LYS A 170 -1.01 16.35 -9.96
N PHE A 171 -1.57 15.15 -10.18
CA PHE A 171 -0.90 13.92 -9.74
C PHE A 171 0.47 13.80 -10.40
N ASP A 172 0.57 14.18 -11.67
CA ASP A 172 1.80 14.27 -12.45
C ASP A 172 2.84 15.26 -11.88
N THR A 173 2.40 16.24 -11.09
CA THR A 173 3.29 17.18 -10.40
C THR A 173 3.72 16.72 -9.02
N THR A 174 3.12 15.63 -8.51
CA THR A 174 3.47 15.12 -7.18
C THR A 174 4.89 14.57 -7.16
N ARG A 175 5.52 14.64 -6.01
CA ARG A 175 6.83 14.07 -5.76
C ARG A 175 6.84 12.56 -6.03
N GLN A 176 5.78 11.85 -5.62
CA GLN A 176 5.61 10.42 -5.85
C GLN A 176 5.59 10.08 -7.35
N TYR A 177 4.81 10.82 -8.14
CA TYR A 177 4.76 10.62 -9.58
C TYR A 177 6.13 10.84 -10.23
N ARG A 178 6.80 11.95 -9.92
CA ARG A 178 8.14 12.25 -10.47
C ARG A 178 9.15 11.17 -10.10
N LYS A 179 9.20 10.79 -8.82
CA LYS A 179 10.05 9.70 -8.33
C LYS A 179 9.81 8.41 -9.11
N ASN A 180 8.56 7.98 -9.19
CA ASN A 180 8.19 6.75 -9.86
C ASN A 180 8.49 6.79 -11.37
N THR A 181 8.26 7.93 -12.01
CA THR A 181 8.59 8.13 -13.43
C THR A 181 10.09 8.03 -13.68
N GLU A 182 10.92 8.60 -12.82
CA GLU A 182 12.38 8.50 -12.97
C GLU A 182 12.87 7.07 -12.76
N VAL A 183 12.39 6.36 -11.76
CA VAL A 183 12.73 4.94 -11.53
C VAL A 183 12.28 4.07 -12.72
N HIS A 184 11.06 4.29 -13.21
CA HIS A 184 10.56 3.58 -14.38
C HIS A 184 11.43 3.80 -15.63
N ASN A 185 11.76 5.06 -15.93
CA ASN A 185 12.58 5.41 -17.08
C ASN A 185 13.99 4.84 -16.96
N TYR A 186 14.60 4.91 -15.79
CA TYR A 186 15.88 4.29 -15.51
C TYR A 186 15.87 2.79 -15.78
N LEU A 187 14.89 2.06 -15.21
CA LEU A 187 14.80 0.62 -15.42
C LEU A 187 14.56 0.24 -16.89
N ARG A 188 13.72 0.99 -17.60
CA ARG A 188 13.50 0.75 -19.05
C ARG A 188 14.76 1.01 -19.86
N GLU A 189 15.51 2.06 -19.55
CA GLU A 189 16.79 2.36 -20.22
C GLU A 189 17.82 1.24 -19.98
N GLU A 190 17.96 0.79 -18.75
CA GLU A 190 18.90 -0.27 -18.40
C GLU A 190 18.49 -1.63 -19.00
N LEU A 191 17.21 -1.95 -18.99
CA LEU A 191 16.67 -3.15 -19.64
C LEU A 191 16.89 -3.11 -21.16
N GLY A 192 16.75 -1.96 -21.80
CA GLY A 192 17.00 -1.78 -23.23
C GLY A 192 18.46 -2.00 -23.65
N LYS A 193 19.41 -2.02 -22.70
CA LYS A 193 20.81 -2.40 -22.94
C LYS A 193 21.03 -3.93 -22.96
N VAL A 194 20.03 -4.68 -22.47
CA VAL A 194 20.12 -6.13 -22.27
C VAL A 194 19.11 -6.87 -23.13
N LEU A 195 17.93 -6.31 -23.35
CA LEU A 195 16.80 -6.92 -24.07
C LEU A 195 16.45 -6.12 -25.31
N GLU A 196 16.04 -6.80 -26.38
CA GLU A 196 15.41 -6.17 -27.53
C GLU A 196 14.04 -5.54 -27.16
N LYS A 197 13.66 -4.49 -27.86
CA LYS A 197 12.50 -3.65 -27.53
C LYS A 197 11.20 -4.46 -27.31
N GLY A 198 10.94 -5.48 -28.12
CA GLY A 198 9.74 -6.31 -27.99
C GLY A 198 9.72 -7.11 -26.68
N LEU A 199 10.83 -7.76 -26.35
CA LEU A 199 11.01 -8.53 -25.11
C LEU A 199 11.00 -7.61 -23.88
N LEU A 200 11.61 -6.42 -23.99
CA LEU A 200 11.57 -5.43 -22.91
C LEU A 200 10.14 -5.06 -22.53
N ASP A 201 9.30 -4.74 -23.51
CA ASP A 201 7.92 -4.36 -23.26
C ASP A 201 7.10 -5.52 -22.67
N GLU A 202 7.37 -6.76 -23.09
CA GLU A 202 6.73 -7.96 -22.51
C GLU A 202 7.16 -8.19 -21.04
N VAL A 203 8.45 -8.14 -20.75
CA VAL A 203 8.99 -8.35 -19.40
C VAL A 203 8.47 -7.27 -18.45
N VAL A 204 8.51 -6.01 -18.87
CA VAL A 204 8.02 -4.89 -18.06
C VAL A 204 6.53 -5.00 -17.78
N THR A 205 5.73 -5.31 -18.82
CA THR A 205 4.27 -5.46 -18.67
C THR A 205 3.93 -6.64 -17.74
N MET A 206 4.61 -7.76 -17.91
CA MET A 206 4.42 -8.94 -17.04
C MET A 206 4.76 -8.62 -15.60
N ALA A 207 5.90 -7.98 -15.36
CA ALA A 207 6.33 -7.63 -14.01
C ALA A 207 5.35 -6.67 -13.30
N TYR A 208 4.83 -5.64 -13.98
CA TYR A 208 3.79 -4.78 -13.41
C TYR A 208 2.48 -5.51 -13.11
N ASN A 209 2.07 -6.44 -13.98
CA ASN A 209 0.88 -7.26 -13.75
C ASN A 209 1.05 -8.18 -12.53
N GLU A 210 2.25 -8.71 -12.30
CA GLU A 210 2.54 -9.57 -11.16
C GLU A 210 2.59 -8.79 -9.83
N VAL A 211 3.17 -7.59 -9.84
CA VAL A 211 3.13 -6.67 -8.69
C VAL A 211 1.71 -6.14 -8.43
N GLY A 212 0.83 -6.14 -9.45
CA GLY A 212 -0.55 -5.69 -9.36
C GLY A 212 -0.71 -4.16 -9.31
N THR A 213 0.23 -3.41 -9.92
CA THR A 213 0.20 -1.95 -9.97
C THR A 213 0.82 -1.42 -11.27
N SER A 214 0.70 -0.12 -11.51
CA SER A 214 1.41 0.56 -12.61
C SER A 214 2.59 1.38 -12.09
N SER A 215 3.50 1.77 -13.02
CA SER A 215 4.70 2.53 -12.67
C SER A 215 4.42 3.76 -11.80
N VAL A 216 3.36 4.49 -12.09
CA VAL A 216 3.04 5.77 -11.44
C VAL A 216 2.58 5.63 -10.00
N TYR A 217 2.02 4.46 -9.60
CA TYR A 217 1.45 4.20 -8.28
C TYR A 217 2.32 3.31 -7.40
N MET A 218 3.54 3.01 -7.81
CA MET A 218 4.48 2.15 -7.07
C MET A 218 4.86 2.76 -5.72
N THR A 219 4.86 1.93 -4.70
CA THR A 219 5.52 2.22 -3.42
C THR A 219 7.00 1.84 -3.48
N ASP A 220 7.82 2.38 -2.60
CA ASP A 220 9.27 2.08 -2.56
C ASP A 220 9.54 0.58 -2.37
N ARG A 221 8.68 -0.11 -1.60
CA ARG A 221 8.76 -1.56 -1.39
C ARG A 221 8.43 -2.34 -2.67
N GLN A 222 7.40 -1.91 -3.40
CA GLN A 222 7.00 -2.57 -4.64
C GLN A 222 8.05 -2.46 -5.74
N TRP A 223 8.85 -1.38 -5.77
CA TRP A 223 9.98 -1.26 -6.68
C TRP A 223 11.01 -2.37 -6.51
N ARG A 224 11.32 -2.77 -5.28
CA ARG A 224 12.22 -3.91 -5.01
C ARG A 224 11.64 -5.20 -5.55
N THR A 225 10.38 -5.49 -5.24
CA THR A 225 9.67 -6.68 -5.76
C THR A 225 9.66 -6.69 -7.29
N LEU A 226 9.39 -5.55 -7.93
CA LEU A 226 9.41 -5.43 -9.39
C LEU A 226 10.79 -5.78 -9.98
N ILE A 227 11.86 -5.26 -9.37
CA ILE A 227 13.23 -5.54 -9.81
C ILE A 227 13.55 -7.02 -9.69
N ASP A 228 13.15 -7.67 -8.59
CA ASP A 228 13.39 -9.10 -8.39
C ASP A 228 12.69 -9.94 -9.47
N ILE A 229 11.43 -9.61 -9.80
CA ILE A 229 10.68 -10.25 -10.88
C ILE A 229 11.38 -10.05 -12.24
N ILE A 230 11.78 -8.80 -12.54
CA ILE A 230 12.48 -8.49 -13.79
C ILE A 230 13.80 -9.25 -13.89
N LEU A 231 14.59 -9.31 -12.80
CA LEU A 231 15.86 -10.03 -12.78
C LEU A 231 15.66 -11.53 -13.00
N GLU A 232 14.58 -12.12 -12.48
CA GLU A 232 14.26 -13.52 -12.72
C GLU A 232 13.94 -13.79 -14.20
N GLU A 233 13.21 -12.90 -14.87
CA GLU A 233 12.94 -13.03 -16.31
C GLU A 233 14.20 -12.80 -17.15
N VAL A 234 15.04 -11.82 -16.78
CA VAL A 234 16.33 -11.60 -17.43
C VAL A 234 17.23 -12.84 -17.27
N ARG A 235 17.17 -13.54 -16.13
CA ARG A 235 17.89 -14.79 -15.91
C ARG A 235 17.48 -15.87 -16.92
N LYS A 236 16.18 -16.04 -17.13
CA LYS A 236 15.65 -17.02 -18.07
C LYS A 236 16.04 -16.71 -19.52
N LEU A 237 16.14 -15.44 -19.86
CA LEU A 237 16.43 -14.97 -21.23
C LEU A 237 17.93 -14.85 -21.54
N CYS A 238 18.73 -14.38 -20.57
CA CYS A 238 20.11 -13.96 -20.80
C CYS A 238 21.14 -14.70 -19.92
N GLY A 239 20.70 -15.49 -18.93
CA GLY A 239 21.53 -16.28 -18.03
C GLY A 239 22.11 -15.51 -16.83
N ASP A 240 22.72 -16.25 -15.88
CA ASP A 240 23.15 -15.75 -14.57
C ASP A 240 24.19 -14.63 -14.63
N VAL A 241 25.14 -14.70 -15.54
CA VAL A 241 26.22 -13.69 -15.66
C VAL A 241 25.68 -12.30 -15.94
N VAL A 242 24.63 -12.22 -16.77
CA VAL A 242 23.95 -10.96 -17.09
C VAL A 242 23.18 -10.44 -15.89
N VAL A 243 22.45 -11.33 -15.23
CA VAL A 243 21.68 -10.97 -14.02
C VAL A 243 22.56 -10.46 -12.90
N ASP A 244 23.69 -11.11 -12.63
CA ASP A 244 24.64 -10.66 -11.60
C ASP A 244 25.16 -9.24 -11.87
N ARG A 245 25.38 -8.90 -13.14
CA ARG A 245 25.76 -7.55 -13.53
C ARG A 245 24.61 -6.55 -13.32
N CYS A 246 23.41 -6.92 -13.74
CA CYS A 246 22.23 -6.09 -13.63
C CYS A 246 21.87 -5.83 -12.16
N SER A 247 21.83 -6.85 -11.31
CA SER A 247 21.47 -6.74 -9.89
C SER A 247 22.43 -5.84 -9.13
N LYS A 248 23.74 -6.01 -9.36
CA LYS A 248 24.80 -5.16 -8.73
C LYS A 248 24.71 -3.68 -9.10
N LYS A 249 24.06 -3.37 -10.22
CA LYS A 249 23.89 -1.99 -10.68
C LYS A 249 22.50 -1.44 -10.35
N TRP A 250 21.45 -2.17 -10.70
CA TRP A 250 20.09 -1.64 -10.65
C TRP A 250 19.58 -1.44 -9.21
N LEU A 251 19.83 -2.38 -8.30
CA LEU A 251 19.38 -2.24 -6.93
C LEU A 251 19.93 -1.00 -6.23
N PRO A 252 21.26 -0.75 -6.21
CA PRO A 252 21.81 0.46 -5.59
C PRO A 252 21.37 1.76 -6.29
N ASP A 253 21.24 1.73 -7.62
CA ASP A 253 20.86 2.93 -8.37
C ASP A 253 19.39 3.29 -8.12
N VAL A 254 18.48 2.30 -8.10
CA VAL A 254 17.08 2.53 -7.75
C VAL A 254 16.93 2.98 -6.30
N GLU A 255 17.66 2.38 -5.35
CA GLU A 255 17.65 2.86 -3.97
C GLU A 255 18.11 4.31 -3.83
N ARG A 256 19.14 4.70 -4.60
CA ARG A 256 19.62 6.08 -4.65
C ARG A 256 18.54 7.01 -5.22
N LEU A 257 17.88 6.63 -6.32
CA LEU A 257 16.78 7.40 -6.91
C LEU A 257 15.61 7.54 -5.92
N LEU A 258 15.21 6.47 -5.25
CA LEU A 258 14.15 6.52 -4.25
C LEU A 258 14.47 7.48 -3.10
N ARG A 259 15.73 7.51 -2.64
CA ARG A 259 16.19 8.41 -1.57
C ARG A 259 16.40 9.86 -2.03
N SER A 260 16.71 10.12 -3.29
CA SER A 260 16.92 11.48 -3.80
C SER A 260 15.67 12.35 -3.76
N PHE A 261 14.52 11.73 -3.56
CA PHE A 261 13.24 12.40 -3.40
C PHE A 261 12.76 12.47 -1.91
N VAL A 262 13.62 12.19 -0.95
CA VAL A 262 13.30 12.29 0.50
C VAL A 262 13.33 13.73 1.04
#